data_7cb7cf5cf359475a2ccebb21bf79d7f0
#
_entry.id   7cb7cf5cf359475a2ccebb21bf79d7f0
#
_cell.length_a   1.000
_cell.length_b   1.000
_cell.length_c   1.000
_cell.angle_alpha   90.00
_cell.angle_beta   90.00
_cell.angle_gamma   90.00
#
_symmetry.space_group_name_H-M   'P 1'
#
loop_
_entity.id
_entity.type
_entity.pdbx_description
1 polymer ?
#
loop_
_entity_poly.entity_id
_entity_poly.type
_entity_poly.pdbx_seq_one_letter_code
_entity_poly.pdbx_strand_id
1 'polypeptide(L)'
;YLCDEETVHAMLRDSDLLPLDRAIVEDMGVDALNADSVASYRRQFKSRRSDHPWVGLSDEDFLLRIEALRLDGSQVRPTRAGLLMFGEAWRIASEFPYYFLDYREIMGDRDRWDDRFTSEDGTWSGNLYDFWGRVVNRLRSAVAHPFRLGADLHRIDDNPMDKAVREAVTNALVHADYFVRRGTVIIQYYDRIVLSNPGGLRLSVDEVVQGGISDTRNPTLMKMFNLIGIGEKAGSGFDVMREGSLFAGTAEPKLEVFDNPDRVQLTLYPRKFAGSAEGCMGGYSVDTAPSDTALSPENG
;
A
#
# COMPACT_ATOMS: atom_id res chain seq x y z
N TYR A 1 -1.11 30.53 -14.17
CA TYR A 1 -0.60 29.52 -13.24
C TYR A 1 0.57 28.83 -13.91
N LEU A 2 1.76 28.95 -13.34
CA LEU A 2 2.93 28.14 -13.73
C LEU A 2 2.91 26.93 -12.81
N CYS A 3 2.79 25.71 -13.38
CA CYS A 3 3.00 24.48 -12.62
C CYS A 3 4.48 24.37 -12.24
N ASP A 4 4.78 23.86 -11.05
CA ASP A 4 6.15 23.51 -10.69
C ASP A 4 6.66 22.32 -11.53
N GLU A 5 7.97 22.09 -11.54
CA GLU A 5 8.58 21.03 -12.35
C GLU A 5 8.13 19.63 -11.92
N GLU A 6 7.87 19.40 -10.63
CA GLU A 6 7.43 18.11 -10.10
C GLU A 6 6.03 17.75 -10.62
N THR A 7 5.12 18.74 -10.62
CA THR A 7 3.76 18.60 -11.20
C THR A 7 3.82 18.32 -12.69
N VAL A 8 4.67 19.03 -13.46
CA VAL A 8 4.84 18.79 -14.90
C VAL A 8 5.36 17.38 -15.16
N HIS A 9 6.35 16.92 -14.42
CA HIS A 9 6.87 15.56 -14.54
C HIS A 9 5.82 14.50 -14.18
N ALA A 10 4.99 14.74 -13.16
CA ALA A 10 3.90 13.85 -12.79
C ALA A 10 2.86 13.76 -13.93
N MET A 11 2.44 14.89 -14.51
CA MET A 11 1.52 14.93 -15.65
C MET A 11 2.07 14.19 -16.88
N LEU A 12 3.38 14.34 -17.18
CA LEU A 12 4.02 13.62 -18.29
C LEU A 12 4.02 12.12 -18.04
N ARG A 13 4.34 11.67 -16.83
CA ARG A 13 4.28 10.25 -16.47
C ARG A 13 2.86 9.68 -16.57
N ASP A 14 1.87 10.44 -16.13
CA ASP A 14 0.46 10.02 -16.17
C ASP A 14 -0.13 10.02 -17.60
N SER A 15 0.52 10.69 -18.56
CA SER A 15 0.13 10.71 -19.97
C SER A 15 0.67 9.53 -20.78
N ASP A 16 1.57 8.73 -20.23
CA ASP A 16 2.13 7.57 -20.91
C ASP A 16 1.06 6.51 -21.20
N LEU A 17 1.04 6.02 -22.45
CA LEU A 17 0.08 5.00 -22.89
C LEU A 17 0.34 3.61 -22.29
N LEU A 18 1.56 3.38 -21.77
CA LEU A 18 1.94 2.12 -21.14
C LEU A 18 2.10 2.32 -19.63
N PRO A 19 1.61 1.38 -18.83
CA PRO A 19 1.81 1.43 -17.39
C PRO A 19 3.30 1.50 -17.03
N LEU A 20 3.69 2.51 -16.26
CA LEU A 20 5.09 2.74 -15.87
C LEU A 20 5.67 1.59 -15.04
N ASP A 21 4.84 0.94 -14.25
CA ASP A 21 5.23 -0.20 -13.41
C ASP A 21 5.56 -1.46 -14.23
N ARG A 22 5.16 -1.50 -15.52
CA ARG A 22 5.47 -2.57 -16.47
C ARG A 22 6.83 -2.40 -17.16
N ALA A 23 7.47 -1.25 -17.04
CA ALA A 23 8.77 -1.00 -17.65
C ALA A 23 9.84 -1.94 -17.07
N ILE A 24 10.79 -2.34 -17.88
CA ILE A 24 11.94 -3.17 -17.50
C ILE A 24 12.96 -2.30 -16.76
N VAL A 25 13.60 -2.86 -15.74
CA VAL A 25 14.76 -2.28 -15.07
C VAL A 25 16.02 -2.82 -15.74
N GLU A 26 16.68 -1.99 -16.57
CA GLU A 26 17.71 -2.43 -17.51
C GLU A 26 18.98 -2.97 -16.82
N ASP A 27 19.38 -2.39 -15.69
CA ASP A 27 20.64 -2.69 -15.02
C ASP A 27 20.53 -3.82 -13.97
N MET A 28 19.41 -4.56 -13.95
CA MET A 28 19.16 -5.60 -12.94
C MET A 28 18.78 -6.94 -13.58
N GLY A 29 19.25 -8.03 -12.98
CA GLY A 29 18.85 -9.40 -13.30
C GLY A 29 17.82 -9.95 -12.31
N VAL A 30 17.48 -11.23 -12.48
CA VAL A 30 16.53 -11.96 -11.59
C VAL A 30 17.00 -11.97 -10.14
N ASP A 31 18.32 -11.92 -9.90
CA ASP A 31 18.95 -11.83 -8.58
C ASP A 31 18.63 -10.56 -7.79
N ALA A 32 18.00 -9.56 -8.43
CA ALA A 32 17.49 -8.38 -7.75
C ALA A 32 16.26 -8.67 -6.88
N LEU A 33 15.59 -9.79 -7.12
CA LEU A 33 14.40 -10.19 -6.38
C LEU A 33 14.76 -11.06 -5.17
N ASN A 34 14.13 -10.79 -4.04
CA ASN A 34 14.29 -11.57 -2.80
C ASN A 34 13.59 -12.94 -2.95
N ALA A 35 14.37 -14.02 -2.86
CA ALA A 35 13.89 -15.38 -3.06
C ALA A 35 12.84 -15.80 -2.02
N ASP A 36 12.97 -15.35 -0.76
CA ASP A 36 12.02 -15.69 0.31
C ASP A 36 10.67 -15.03 0.10
N SER A 37 10.64 -13.76 -0.34
CA SER A 37 9.42 -13.05 -0.73
C SER A 37 8.72 -13.75 -1.90
N VAL A 38 9.47 -14.13 -2.95
CA VAL A 38 8.94 -14.88 -4.09
C VAL A 38 8.38 -16.23 -3.66
N ALA A 39 9.12 -16.99 -2.86
CA ALA A 39 8.67 -18.30 -2.36
C ALA A 39 7.42 -18.17 -1.48
N SER A 40 7.34 -17.14 -0.63
CA SER A 40 6.17 -16.85 0.21
C SER A 40 4.95 -16.50 -0.64
N TYR A 41 5.11 -15.63 -1.64
CA TYR A 41 4.07 -15.27 -2.59
C TYR A 41 3.55 -16.49 -3.35
N ARG A 42 4.43 -17.36 -3.85
CA ARG A 42 4.06 -18.61 -4.53
C ARG A 42 3.27 -19.56 -3.64
N ARG A 43 3.65 -19.70 -2.35
CA ARG A 43 2.87 -20.49 -1.39
C ARG A 43 1.45 -19.94 -1.22
N GLN A 44 1.33 -18.61 -1.11
CA GLN A 44 0.02 -17.96 -1.00
C GLN A 44 -0.81 -18.12 -2.27
N PHE A 45 -0.20 -17.96 -3.45
CA PHE A 45 -0.86 -18.23 -4.74
C PHE A 45 -1.38 -19.66 -4.82
N LYS A 46 -0.55 -20.65 -4.51
CA LYS A 46 -0.95 -22.08 -4.49
C LYS A 46 -2.09 -22.35 -3.51
N SER A 47 -2.03 -21.75 -2.32
CA SER A 47 -3.10 -21.90 -1.31
C SER A 47 -4.45 -21.35 -1.78
N ARG A 48 -4.44 -20.26 -2.55
CA ARG A 48 -5.66 -19.62 -3.06
C ARG A 48 -6.18 -20.21 -4.36
N ARG A 49 -5.29 -20.79 -5.16
CA ARG A 49 -5.56 -21.25 -6.55
C ARG A 49 -4.88 -22.59 -6.81
N SER A 50 -5.20 -23.62 -6.00
CA SER A 50 -4.56 -24.95 -6.04
C SER A 50 -4.53 -25.58 -7.43
N ASP A 51 -5.59 -25.39 -8.21
CA ASP A 51 -5.79 -26.02 -9.52
C ASP A 51 -5.33 -25.14 -10.69
N HIS A 52 -4.71 -23.98 -10.40
CA HIS A 52 -4.27 -23.07 -11.44
C HIS A 52 -3.05 -23.63 -12.18
N PRO A 53 -3.02 -23.61 -13.55
CA PRO A 53 -1.92 -24.18 -14.34
C PRO A 53 -0.53 -23.63 -13.97
N TRP A 54 -0.45 -22.43 -13.42
CA TRP A 54 0.83 -21.80 -13.07
C TRP A 54 1.44 -22.31 -11.75
N VAL A 55 0.72 -23.13 -10.99
CA VAL A 55 1.26 -23.69 -9.72
C VAL A 55 2.48 -24.58 -9.96
N GLY A 56 2.52 -25.30 -11.10
CA GLY A 56 3.61 -26.20 -11.46
C GLY A 56 4.77 -25.57 -12.23
N LEU A 57 4.73 -24.26 -12.53
CA LEU A 57 5.79 -23.59 -13.27
C LEU A 57 7.06 -23.44 -12.42
N SER A 58 8.23 -23.28 -13.09
CA SER A 58 9.46 -22.78 -12.46
C SER A 58 9.23 -21.41 -11.84
N ASP A 59 10.12 -20.94 -10.94
CA ASP A 59 10.02 -19.59 -10.38
C ASP A 59 10.12 -18.52 -11.47
N GLU A 60 11.04 -18.68 -12.42
CA GLU A 60 11.22 -17.74 -13.53
C GLU A 60 9.99 -17.70 -14.44
N ASP A 61 9.49 -18.85 -14.89
CA ASP A 61 8.29 -18.91 -15.72
C ASP A 61 7.06 -18.33 -15.03
N PHE A 62 6.91 -18.60 -13.74
CA PHE A 62 5.83 -18.03 -12.93
C PHE A 62 5.94 -16.50 -12.85
N LEU A 63 7.13 -15.97 -12.56
CA LEU A 63 7.39 -14.53 -12.47
C LEU A 63 7.19 -13.82 -13.82
N LEU A 64 7.52 -14.47 -14.94
CA LEU A 64 7.19 -14.00 -16.27
C LEU A 64 5.67 -13.92 -16.50
N ARG A 65 4.89 -14.92 -16.05
CA ARG A 65 3.42 -14.95 -16.20
C ARG A 65 2.71 -13.86 -15.39
N ILE A 66 3.22 -13.55 -14.20
CA ILE A 66 2.66 -12.48 -13.38
C ILE A 66 3.19 -11.10 -13.74
N GLU A 67 4.07 -11.02 -14.74
CA GLU A 67 4.75 -9.80 -15.22
C GLU A 67 5.70 -9.15 -14.19
N ALA A 68 6.16 -9.92 -13.20
CA ALA A 68 7.26 -9.50 -12.34
C ALA A 68 8.61 -9.49 -13.08
N LEU A 69 8.74 -10.35 -14.08
CA LEU A 69 9.86 -10.42 -15.01
C LEU A 69 9.36 -10.22 -16.43
N ARG A 70 10.26 -9.78 -17.32
CA ARG A 70 10.05 -9.69 -18.76
C ARG A 70 11.32 -10.06 -19.52
N LEU A 71 11.11 -10.52 -20.76
CA LEU A 71 12.21 -10.75 -21.71
C LEU A 71 12.67 -9.43 -22.31
N ASP A 72 13.97 -9.22 -22.26
CA ASP A 72 14.69 -8.14 -22.93
C ASP A 72 15.75 -8.78 -23.85
N GLY A 73 15.41 -8.95 -25.11
CA GLY A 73 16.20 -9.77 -26.03
C GLY A 73 16.33 -11.22 -25.52
N SER A 74 17.53 -11.65 -25.22
CA SER A 74 17.84 -12.98 -24.64
C SER A 74 17.95 -12.99 -23.12
N GLN A 75 17.78 -11.86 -22.47
CA GLN A 75 17.90 -11.73 -21.01
C GLN A 75 16.52 -11.66 -20.34
N VAL A 76 16.44 -12.17 -19.13
CA VAL A 76 15.27 -12.02 -18.28
C VAL A 76 15.56 -10.94 -17.24
N ARG A 77 14.71 -9.93 -17.18
CA ARG A 77 14.89 -8.76 -16.31
C ARG A 77 13.66 -8.50 -15.47
N PRO A 78 13.81 -7.92 -14.27
CA PRO A 78 12.67 -7.47 -13.48
C PRO A 78 11.94 -6.31 -14.16
N THR A 79 10.63 -6.30 -14.01
CA THR A 79 9.85 -5.09 -14.24
C THR A 79 9.92 -4.19 -13.00
N ARG A 80 9.57 -2.91 -13.13
CA ARG A 80 9.42 -2.01 -12.00
C ARG A 80 8.45 -2.56 -10.95
N ALA A 81 7.32 -3.14 -11.40
CA ALA A 81 6.38 -3.81 -10.51
C ALA A 81 7.01 -5.02 -9.81
N GLY A 82 7.75 -5.85 -10.55
CA GLY A 82 8.45 -7.00 -9.98
C GLY A 82 9.50 -6.60 -8.94
N LEU A 83 10.27 -5.55 -9.25
CA LEU A 83 11.26 -4.98 -8.33
C LEU A 83 10.58 -4.42 -7.06
N LEU A 84 9.53 -3.60 -7.20
CA LEU A 84 8.77 -3.08 -6.06
C LEU A 84 8.17 -4.19 -5.21
N MET A 85 7.61 -5.22 -5.86
CA MET A 85 6.90 -6.31 -5.17
C MET A 85 7.84 -7.25 -4.42
N PHE A 86 9.04 -7.54 -4.96
CA PHE A 86 9.91 -8.61 -4.49
C PHE A 86 11.38 -8.20 -4.30
N GLY A 87 11.78 -6.99 -4.67
CA GLY A 87 13.19 -6.55 -4.58
C GLY A 87 13.66 -6.36 -3.14
N GLU A 88 14.99 -6.24 -3.00
CA GLU A 88 15.59 -5.73 -1.76
C GLU A 88 15.51 -4.20 -1.73
N ALA A 89 15.29 -3.60 -0.56
CA ALA A 89 15.09 -2.15 -0.42
C ALA A 89 16.17 -1.31 -1.12
N TRP A 90 17.45 -1.68 -0.98
CA TRP A 90 18.55 -0.96 -1.61
C TRP A 90 18.55 -1.07 -3.14
N ARG A 91 18.07 -2.19 -3.69
CA ARG A 91 17.86 -2.36 -5.14
C ARG A 91 16.66 -1.55 -5.62
N ILE A 92 15.57 -1.54 -4.85
CA ILE A 92 14.39 -0.71 -5.15
C ILE A 92 14.80 0.77 -5.16
N ALA A 93 15.58 1.23 -4.17
CA ALA A 93 16.04 2.60 -4.08
C ALA A 93 16.97 3.03 -5.24
N SER A 94 17.63 2.09 -5.92
CA SER A 94 18.42 2.40 -7.12
C SER A 94 17.55 2.83 -8.30
N GLU A 95 16.34 2.27 -8.45
CA GLU A 95 15.36 2.65 -9.49
C GLU A 95 14.41 3.76 -9.02
N PHE A 96 14.06 3.75 -7.73
CA PHE A 96 13.15 4.69 -7.11
C PHE A 96 13.85 5.42 -5.96
N PRO A 97 14.57 6.52 -6.22
CA PRO A 97 15.44 7.17 -5.23
C PRO A 97 14.72 7.69 -3.98
N TYR A 98 13.41 7.87 -4.06
CA TYR A 98 12.58 8.34 -2.94
C TYR A 98 11.70 7.25 -2.34
N TYR A 99 11.94 6.00 -2.70
CA TYR A 99 11.21 4.87 -2.16
C TYR A 99 11.34 4.79 -0.64
N PHE A 100 10.21 4.87 0.03
CA PHE A 100 10.17 4.79 1.49
C PHE A 100 8.82 4.25 1.96
N LEU A 101 8.85 3.23 2.80
CA LEU A 101 7.69 2.66 3.47
C LEU A 101 7.86 2.84 4.97
N ASP A 102 6.82 3.31 5.64
CA ASP A 102 6.85 3.58 7.08
C ASP A 102 5.53 3.12 7.74
N TYR A 103 5.64 2.25 8.70
CA TYR A 103 4.53 1.85 9.57
C TYR A 103 4.82 2.30 10.99
N ARG A 104 3.81 2.89 11.63
CA ARG A 104 3.90 3.40 13.01
C ARG A 104 2.69 2.99 13.82
N GLU A 105 2.91 2.69 15.10
CA GLU A 105 1.85 2.56 16.11
C GLU A 105 1.95 3.71 17.11
N ILE A 106 0.84 4.42 17.31
CA ILE A 106 0.72 5.54 18.26
C ILE A 106 -0.54 5.28 19.08
N MET A 107 -0.38 4.66 20.25
CA MET A 107 -1.49 4.18 21.08
C MET A 107 -1.86 5.12 22.24
N GLY A 108 -1.06 6.14 22.49
CA GLY A 108 -1.25 7.11 23.59
C GLY A 108 -1.14 8.54 23.13
N ASP A 109 -1.21 9.49 24.08
CA ASP A 109 -1.10 10.93 23.86
C ASP A 109 0.36 11.41 23.70
N ARG A 110 1.28 10.50 23.39
CA ARG A 110 2.70 10.83 23.21
C ARG A 110 2.96 11.17 21.77
N ASP A 111 3.82 12.17 21.53
CA ASP A 111 4.31 12.53 20.19
C ASP A 111 5.25 11.47 19.57
N ARG A 112 5.51 10.38 20.31
CA ARG A 112 6.40 9.30 19.88
C ARG A 112 5.61 8.02 19.61
N TRP A 113 6.01 7.28 18.55
CA TRP A 113 5.48 5.95 18.24
C TRP A 113 5.82 4.93 19.34
N ASP A 114 4.92 4.00 19.60
CA ASP A 114 5.12 2.84 20.47
C ASP A 114 5.87 1.71 19.74
N ASP A 115 5.57 1.53 18.44
CA ASP A 115 6.27 0.61 17.54
C ASP A 115 6.40 1.24 16.14
N ARG A 116 7.47 0.89 15.43
CA ARG A 116 7.75 1.39 14.07
C ARG A 116 8.65 0.43 13.31
N PHE A 117 8.39 0.28 12.01
CA PHE A 117 9.35 -0.30 11.08
C PHE A 117 9.30 0.41 9.72
N THR A 118 10.43 0.45 9.04
CA THR A 118 10.58 1.13 7.75
C THR A 118 11.24 0.23 6.73
N SER A 119 11.15 0.58 5.44
CA SER A 119 11.87 -0.13 4.38
C SER A 119 13.38 0.00 4.48
N GLU A 120 13.89 0.95 5.27
CA GLU A 120 15.31 1.26 5.38
C GLU A 120 15.98 0.68 6.64
N ASP A 121 15.24 0.00 7.52
CA ASP A 121 15.80 -0.51 8.78
C ASP A 121 16.73 -1.71 8.61
N GLY A 122 16.77 -2.33 7.43
CA GLY A 122 17.67 -3.44 7.09
C GLY A 122 17.34 -4.76 7.77
N THR A 123 16.23 -4.87 8.51
CA THR A 123 15.85 -6.09 9.22
C THR A 123 14.97 -7.03 8.40
N TRP A 124 14.54 -6.58 7.22
CA TRP A 124 13.67 -7.31 6.30
C TRP A 124 13.91 -6.80 4.85
N SER A 125 13.29 -7.43 3.86
CA SER A 125 13.49 -7.11 2.44
C SER A 125 13.20 -5.65 2.06
N GLY A 126 12.27 -5.00 2.75
CA GLY A 126 11.81 -3.65 2.45
C GLY A 126 10.89 -3.55 1.23
N ASN A 127 10.47 -4.64 0.60
CA ASN A 127 9.58 -4.65 -0.55
C ASN A 127 8.08 -4.54 -0.19
N LEU A 128 7.24 -4.33 -1.20
CA LEU A 128 5.80 -4.11 -1.01
C LEU A 128 5.07 -5.34 -0.49
N TYR A 129 5.44 -6.55 -0.95
CA TYR A 129 4.78 -7.78 -0.52
C TYR A 129 4.98 -8.05 0.97
N ASP A 130 6.23 -7.96 1.43
CA ASP A 130 6.54 -8.18 2.83
C ASP A 130 6.02 -7.04 3.72
N PHE A 131 6.05 -5.78 3.23
CA PHE A 131 5.43 -4.66 3.92
C PHE A 131 3.94 -4.89 4.12
N TRP A 132 3.23 -5.23 3.04
CA TRP A 132 1.80 -5.52 3.10
C TRP A 132 1.50 -6.59 4.16
N GLY A 133 2.23 -7.71 4.13
CA GLY A 133 2.04 -8.81 5.08
C GLY A 133 2.27 -8.39 6.54
N ARG A 134 3.35 -7.64 6.80
CA ARG A 134 3.69 -7.10 8.13
C ARG A 134 2.63 -6.15 8.64
N VAL A 135 2.25 -5.15 7.82
CA VAL A 135 1.24 -4.14 8.18
C VAL A 135 -0.12 -4.79 8.46
N VAL A 136 -0.61 -5.63 7.55
CA VAL A 136 -1.91 -6.29 7.73
C VAL A 136 -1.94 -7.15 9.00
N ASN A 137 -0.87 -7.88 9.30
CA ASN A 137 -0.78 -8.66 10.54
C ASN A 137 -0.83 -7.79 11.80
N ARG A 138 -0.20 -6.60 11.79
CA ARG A 138 -0.28 -5.65 12.89
C ARG A 138 -1.68 -5.05 13.03
N LEU A 139 -2.25 -4.58 11.93
CA LEU A 139 -3.56 -3.94 11.91
C LEU A 139 -4.72 -4.87 12.29
N ARG A 140 -4.57 -6.20 12.15
CA ARG A 140 -5.57 -7.17 12.62
C ARG A 140 -5.84 -7.06 14.13
N SER A 141 -4.87 -6.66 14.93
CA SER A 141 -5.05 -6.42 16.35
C SER A 141 -5.94 -5.21 16.66
N ALA A 142 -6.01 -4.25 15.74
CA ALA A 142 -6.86 -3.07 15.86
C ALA A 142 -8.33 -3.35 15.52
N VAL A 143 -8.60 -4.41 14.75
CA VAL A 143 -9.95 -4.77 14.32
C VAL A 143 -10.69 -5.48 15.46
N ALA A 144 -11.92 -5.04 15.74
CA ALA A 144 -12.79 -5.76 16.66
C ALA A 144 -13.24 -7.07 16.01
N HIS A 145 -12.96 -8.20 16.68
CA HIS A 145 -13.43 -9.52 16.27
C HIS A 145 -14.57 -9.97 17.20
N PRO A 146 -15.82 -9.50 16.98
CA PRO A 146 -16.93 -9.96 17.77
C PRO A 146 -17.11 -11.46 17.56
N PHE A 147 -17.23 -12.21 18.65
CA PHE A 147 -17.53 -13.64 18.57
C PHE A 147 -18.92 -13.83 17.94
N ARG A 148 -18.96 -14.33 16.72
CA ARG A 148 -20.19 -14.68 16.00
C ARG A 148 -20.13 -16.13 15.57
N LEU A 149 -21.18 -16.88 15.85
CA LEU A 149 -21.41 -18.20 15.30
C LEU A 149 -22.34 -18.05 14.10
N GLY A 150 -21.99 -18.72 13.00
CA GLY A 150 -22.91 -18.92 11.88
C GLY A 150 -24.10 -19.79 12.28
N ALA A 151 -25.10 -19.89 11.42
CA ALA A 151 -26.25 -20.76 11.63
C ALA A 151 -25.88 -22.23 11.79
N ASP A 152 -24.71 -22.63 11.31
CA ASP A 152 -24.09 -23.95 11.40
C ASP A 152 -23.16 -24.14 12.60
N LEU A 153 -23.16 -23.18 13.56
CA LEU A 153 -22.30 -23.14 14.74
C LEU A 153 -20.79 -23.03 14.45
N HIS A 154 -20.38 -22.80 13.18
CA HIS A 154 -19.01 -22.50 12.85
C HIS A 154 -18.71 -21.01 13.07
N ARG A 155 -17.46 -20.73 13.50
CA ARG A 155 -16.98 -19.36 13.63
C ARG A 155 -16.96 -18.69 12.27
N ILE A 156 -17.56 -17.51 12.15
CA ILE A 156 -17.44 -16.68 10.95
C ILE A 156 -16.05 -16.02 10.97
N ASP A 157 -15.11 -16.61 10.22
CA ASP A 157 -13.74 -16.09 10.12
C ASP A 157 -13.60 -14.92 9.14
N ASP A 158 -14.65 -14.61 8.39
CA ASP A 158 -14.63 -13.60 7.32
C ASP A 158 -15.19 -12.26 7.87
N ASN A 159 -14.33 -11.52 8.57
CA ASN A 159 -14.68 -10.22 9.12
C ASN A 159 -14.62 -9.15 8.02
N PRO A 160 -15.73 -8.45 7.67
CA PRO A 160 -15.74 -7.40 6.66
C PRO A 160 -14.74 -6.27 6.94
N MET A 161 -14.48 -5.94 8.21
CA MET A 161 -13.46 -4.93 8.56
C MET A 161 -12.04 -5.43 8.28
N ASP A 162 -11.75 -6.73 8.46
CA ASP A 162 -10.45 -7.29 8.06
C ASP A 162 -10.25 -7.20 6.54
N LYS A 163 -11.33 -7.38 5.75
CA LYS A 163 -11.28 -7.16 4.29
C LYS A 163 -11.04 -5.69 3.98
N ALA A 164 -11.76 -4.79 4.64
CA ALA A 164 -11.60 -3.35 4.49
C ALA A 164 -10.15 -2.88 4.76
N VAL A 165 -9.54 -3.38 5.84
CA VAL A 165 -8.15 -3.06 6.17
C VAL A 165 -7.17 -3.58 5.11
N ARG A 166 -7.34 -4.83 4.65
CA ARG A 166 -6.49 -5.38 3.57
C ARG A 166 -6.62 -4.59 2.28
N GLU A 167 -7.85 -4.23 1.91
CA GLU A 167 -8.14 -3.41 0.73
C GLU A 167 -7.50 -2.03 0.85
N ALA A 168 -7.64 -1.36 2.00
CA ALA A 168 -7.05 -0.05 2.24
C ALA A 168 -5.52 -0.05 2.12
N VAL A 169 -4.85 -1.06 2.72
CA VAL A 169 -3.39 -1.20 2.63
C VAL A 169 -2.97 -1.45 1.18
N THR A 170 -3.68 -2.33 0.47
CA THR A 170 -3.40 -2.61 -0.94
C THR A 170 -3.54 -1.36 -1.80
N ASN A 171 -4.65 -0.60 -1.63
CA ASN A 171 -4.89 0.61 -2.39
C ASN A 171 -3.82 1.68 -2.12
N ALA A 172 -3.37 1.84 -0.87
CA ALA A 172 -2.29 2.76 -0.55
C ALA A 172 -0.98 2.40 -1.29
N LEU A 173 -0.71 1.10 -1.52
CA LEU A 173 0.48 0.65 -2.23
C LEU A 173 0.34 0.74 -3.76
N VAL A 174 -0.80 0.31 -4.33
CA VAL A 174 -0.95 0.23 -5.79
C VAL A 174 -1.27 1.58 -6.43
N HIS A 175 -1.74 2.58 -5.67
CA HIS A 175 -1.99 3.93 -6.16
C HIS A 175 -0.86 4.93 -5.85
N ALA A 176 0.18 4.52 -5.10
CA ALA A 176 1.33 5.37 -4.81
C ALA A 176 2.12 5.75 -6.07
N ASP A 177 2.57 7.00 -6.15
CA ASP A 177 3.59 7.45 -7.10
C ASP A 177 4.96 7.28 -6.47
N TYR A 178 5.68 6.22 -6.86
CA TYR A 178 7.00 5.90 -6.31
C TYR A 178 8.13 6.78 -6.83
N PHE A 179 7.86 7.72 -7.76
CA PHE A 179 8.84 8.64 -8.33
C PHE A 179 8.88 10.00 -7.61
N VAL A 180 7.94 10.28 -6.72
CA VAL A 180 7.91 11.54 -5.98
C VAL A 180 8.62 11.45 -4.63
N ARG A 181 9.04 12.61 -4.08
CA ARG A 181 9.89 12.73 -2.89
C ARG A 181 9.22 12.34 -1.57
N ARG A 182 8.28 11.42 -1.57
CA ARG A 182 7.55 11.01 -0.37
C ARG A 182 7.31 9.52 -0.36
N GLY A 183 7.25 8.95 0.83
CA GLY A 183 6.96 7.55 1.03
C GLY A 183 5.50 7.29 1.33
N THR A 184 5.13 6.00 1.30
CA THR A 184 3.85 5.53 1.82
C THR A 184 3.96 5.35 3.33
N VAL A 185 3.07 6.01 4.07
CA VAL A 185 3.05 6.02 5.53
C VAL A 185 1.73 5.45 6.04
N ILE A 186 1.79 4.48 6.92
CA ILE A 186 0.61 3.90 7.56
C ILE A 186 0.77 4.05 9.08
N ILE A 187 -0.21 4.71 9.70
CA ILE A 187 -0.18 4.97 11.15
C ILE A 187 -1.41 4.31 11.78
N GLN A 188 -1.17 3.42 12.70
CA GLN A 188 -2.20 2.87 13.57
C GLN A 188 -2.29 3.72 14.83
N TYR A 189 -3.42 4.39 15.01
CA TYR A 189 -3.81 5.02 16.26
C TYR A 189 -4.71 4.10 17.07
N TYR A 190 -4.97 4.47 18.29
CA TYR A 190 -5.88 3.72 19.16
C TYR A 190 -7.29 3.61 18.58
N ASP A 191 -7.80 4.66 17.93
CA ASP A 191 -9.17 4.79 17.43
C ASP A 191 -9.30 4.68 15.90
N ARG A 192 -8.21 4.85 15.15
CA ARG A 192 -8.22 4.92 13.69
C ARG A 192 -6.93 4.40 13.08
N ILE A 193 -7.00 4.12 11.80
CA ILE A 193 -5.85 3.82 10.93
C ILE A 193 -5.80 4.89 9.86
N VAL A 194 -4.65 5.54 9.71
CA VAL A 194 -4.41 6.55 8.68
C VAL A 194 -3.40 5.98 7.68
N LEU A 195 -3.80 5.91 6.42
CA LEU A 195 -2.96 5.45 5.32
C LEU A 195 -2.73 6.64 4.38
N SER A 196 -1.49 6.97 4.15
CA SER A 196 -1.10 8.09 3.28
C SER A 196 -0.12 7.61 2.22
N ASN A 197 -0.44 7.83 0.97
CA ASN A 197 0.42 7.50 -0.16
C ASN A 197 0.71 8.74 -1.02
N PRO A 198 1.91 8.82 -1.61
CA PRO A 198 2.32 9.94 -2.45
C PRO A 198 1.60 9.93 -3.81
N GLY A 199 1.46 11.11 -4.41
CA GLY A 199 0.77 11.37 -5.66
C GLY A 199 -0.72 11.69 -5.47
N GLY A 200 -1.29 12.43 -6.40
CA GLY A 200 -2.72 12.77 -6.41
C GLY A 200 -3.59 11.61 -6.89
N LEU A 201 -4.89 11.76 -6.74
CA LEU A 201 -5.88 10.86 -7.36
C LEU A 201 -5.90 11.08 -8.89
N ARG A 202 -6.10 10.00 -9.63
CA ARG A 202 -6.34 10.03 -11.08
C ARG A 202 -7.83 10.18 -11.42
N LEU A 203 -8.70 9.95 -10.44
CA LEU A 203 -10.14 10.15 -10.45
C LEU A 203 -10.50 11.23 -9.43
N SER A 204 -11.64 11.87 -9.58
CA SER A 204 -12.17 12.75 -8.52
C SER A 204 -12.53 11.95 -7.26
N VAL A 205 -12.54 12.62 -6.11
CA VAL A 205 -12.95 11.98 -4.85
C VAL A 205 -14.38 11.41 -4.97
N ASP A 206 -15.28 12.12 -5.64
CA ASP A 206 -16.66 11.67 -5.83
C ASP A 206 -16.74 10.38 -6.65
N GLU A 207 -15.95 10.26 -7.73
CA GLU A 207 -15.89 9.03 -8.54
C GLU A 207 -15.34 7.85 -7.75
N VAL A 208 -14.30 8.07 -6.92
CA VAL A 208 -13.75 7.02 -6.05
C VAL A 208 -14.77 6.55 -5.02
N VAL A 209 -15.50 7.49 -4.39
CA VAL A 209 -16.50 7.21 -3.35
C VAL A 209 -17.76 6.54 -3.95
N GLN A 210 -18.16 6.91 -5.18
CA GLN A 210 -19.27 6.26 -5.89
C GLN A 210 -18.91 4.85 -6.35
N GLY A 211 -17.63 4.57 -6.58
CA GLY A 211 -17.16 3.25 -7.04
C GLY A 211 -17.52 2.95 -8.50
N GLY A 212 -17.23 1.72 -8.93
CA GLY A 212 -17.54 1.23 -10.28
C GLY A 212 -16.48 1.58 -11.34
N ILE A 213 -15.58 2.52 -11.07
CA ILE A 213 -14.48 2.93 -11.93
C ILE A 213 -13.17 2.75 -11.16
N SER A 214 -12.13 2.28 -11.84
CA SER A 214 -10.79 2.17 -11.28
C SER A 214 -9.76 2.65 -12.30
N ASP A 215 -8.93 3.59 -11.90
CA ASP A 215 -7.74 4.00 -12.64
C ASP A 215 -6.52 3.84 -11.74
N THR A 216 -5.98 2.62 -11.76
CA THR A 216 -4.85 2.23 -10.91
C THR A 216 -3.54 2.75 -11.49
N ARG A 217 -2.74 3.47 -10.69
CA ARG A 217 -1.43 4.00 -11.12
C ARG A 217 -0.45 2.87 -11.45
N ASN A 218 -0.47 1.78 -10.68
CA ASN A 218 0.42 0.63 -10.85
C ASN A 218 -0.41 -0.65 -11.12
N PRO A 219 -0.95 -0.83 -12.34
CA PRO A 219 -1.86 -1.93 -12.64
C PRO A 219 -1.18 -3.30 -12.62
N THR A 220 0.12 -3.39 -12.87
CA THR A 220 0.87 -4.65 -12.78
C THR A 220 0.99 -5.09 -11.31
N LEU A 221 1.25 -4.16 -10.39
CA LEU A 221 1.20 -4.43 -8.95
C LEU A 221 -0.20 -4.89 -8.50
N MET A 222 -1.26 -4.21 -8.95
CA MET A 222 -2.64 -4.60 -8.65
C MET A 222 -2.93 -6.03 -9.13
N LYS A 223 -2.51 -6.38 -10.35
CA LYS A 223 -2.64 -7.75 -10.89
C LYS A 223 -1.96 -8.76 -9.97
N MET A 224 -0.75 -8.48 -9.49
CA MET A 224 -0.05 -9.39 -8.58
C MET A 224 -0.80 -9.57 -7.26
N PHE A 225 -1.30 -8.51 -6.63
CA PHE A 225 -2.11 -8.63 -5.42
C PHE A 225 -3.40 -9.43 -5.66
N ASN A 226 -4.10 -9.17 -6.76
CA ASN A 226 -5.34 -9.90 -7.11
C ASN A 226 -5.10 -11.41 -7.32
N LEU A 227 -3.95 -11.80 -7.87
CA LEU A 227 -3.60 -13.21 -8.08
C LEU A 227 -3.51 -14.01 -6.79
N ILE A 228 -3.15 -13.38 -5.68
CA ILE A 228 -3.09 -14.01 -4.35
C ILE A 228 -4.33 -13.72 -3.50
N GLY A 229 -5.40 -13.24 -4.12
CA GLY A 229 -6.70 -12.99 -3.46
C GLY A 229 -6.69 -11.77 -2.54
N ILE A 230 -5.88 -10.78 -2.87
CA ILE A 230 -5.80 -9.48 -2.22
C ILE A 230 -6.24 -8.43 -3.24
N GLY A 231 -7.10 -7.51 -2.81
CA GLY A 231 -7.78 -6.59 -3.71
C GLY A 231 -9.06 -7.20 -4.31
N GLU A 232 -10.06 -6.38 -4.43
CA GLU A 232 -11.38 -6.74 -4.97
C GLU A 232 -11.45 -6.41 -6.48
N LYS A 233 -12.65 -6.55 -7.06
CA LYS A 233 -12.90 -6.15 -8.44
C LYS A 233 -12.66 -4.65 -8.60
N ALA A 234 -12.15 -4.25 -9.76
CA ALA A 234 -11.90 -2.86 -10.10
C ALA A 234 -13.09 -1.95 -9.73
N GLY A 235 -12.82 -0.91 -8.94
CA GLY A 235 -13.78 0.11 -8.55
C GLY A 235 -14.67 -0.22 -7.36
N SER A 236 -14.50 -1.35 -6.65
CA SER A 236 -15.28 -1.70 -5.46
C SER A 236 -14.55 -1.45 -4.12
N GLY A 237 -13.32 -0.95 -4.17
CA GLY A 237 -12.48 -0.81 -2.97
C GLY A 237 -13.09 0.06 -1.88
N PHE A 238 -13.70 1.19 -2.25
CA PHE A 238 -14.34 2.08 -1.27
C PHE A 238 -15.61 1.46 -0.67
N ASP A 239 -16.38 0.70 -1.46
CA ASP A 239 -17.57 -0.02 -0.99
C ASP A 239 -17.20 -1.10 0.03
N VAL A 240 -16.11 -1.85 -0.19
CA VAL A 240 -15.58 -2.84 0.77
C VAL A 240 -15.22 -2.17 2.10
N MET A 241 -14.60 -1.00 2.05
CA MET A 241 -14.24 -0.25 3.26
C MET A 241 -15.48 0.29 3.98
N ARG A 242 -16.48 0.77 3.25
CA ARG A 242 -17.78 1.21 3.79
C ARG A 242 -18.54 0.04 4.44
N GLU A 243 -18.58 -1.12 3.79
CA GLU A 243 -19.17 -2.34 4.33
C GLU A 243 -18.49 -2.75 5.64
N GLY A 244 -17.15 -2.70 5.69
CA GLY A 244 -16.38 -2.96 6.89
C GLY A 244 -16.74 -2.03 8.04
N SER A 245 -16.86 -0.72 7.77
CA SER A 245 -17.25 0.29 8.76
C SER A 245 -18.67 0.09 9.25
N LEU A 246 -19.61 -0.22 8.35
CA LEU A 246 -21.00 -0.53 8.69
C LEU A 246 -21.08 -1.77 9.58
N PHE A 247 -20.34 -2.83 9.26
CA PHE A 247 -20.26 -4.05 10.06
C PHE A 247 -19.72 -3.79 11.46
N ALA A 248 -18.66 -3.01 11.59
CA ALA A 248 -18.07 -2.62 12.88
C ALA A 248 -18.96 -1.59 13.63
N GLY A 249 -19.90 -0.95 12.93
CA GLY A 249 -20.74 0.13 13.43
C GLY A 249 -19.93 1.37 13.80
N THR A 250 -18.95 1.69 12.98
CA THR A 250 -18.03 2.83 13.13
C THR A 250 -18.33 3.92 12.10
N ALA A 251 -17.60 5.04 12.15
CA ALA A 251 -17.70 6.10 11.15
C ALA A 251 -17.30 5.58 9.76
N GLU A 252 -17.84 6.20 8.72
CA GLU A 252 -17.46 5.90 7.34
C GLU A 252 -15.98 6.23 7.09
N PRO A 253 -15.36 5.54 6.11
CA PRO A 253 -14.01 5.86 5.69
C PRO A 253 -13.93 7.29 5.17
N LYS A 254 -12.86 8.00 5.51
CA LYS A 254 -12.62 9.37 5.05
C LYS A 254 -11.47 9.40 4.06
N LEU A 255 -11.72 9.89 2.85
CA LEU A 255 -10.71 10.08 1.81
C LEU A 255 -10.42 11.56 1.64
N GLU A 256 -9.16 11.95 1.72
CA GLU A 256 -8.69 13.32 1.62
C GLU A 256 -7.54 13.42 0.62
N VAL A 257 -7.53 14.48 -0.16
CA VAL A 257 -6.48 14.79 -1.14
C VAL A 257 -5.82 16.09 -0.74
N PHE A 258 -4.50 16.12 -0.81
CA PHE A 258 -3.68 17.29 -0.48
C PHE A 258 -2.82 17.63 -1.69
N ASP A 259 -2.80 18.89 -2.08
CA ASP A 259 -2.08 19.36 -3.28
C ASP A 259 -0.64 19.81 -2.97
N ASN A 260 -0.31 20.09 -1.71
CA ASN A 260 1.04 20.54 -1.36
C ASN A 260 1.45 19.99 0.02
N PRO A 261 2.21 18.90 0.02
CA PRO A 261 2.62 18.07 -1.11
C PRO A 261 1.50 17.13 -1.58
N ASP A 262 1.53 16.77 -2.86
CA ASP A 262 0.58 15.83 -3.44
C ASP A 262 0.57 14.50 -2.69
N ARG A 263 -0.57 14.21 -2.07
CA ARG A 263 -0.79 12.94 -1.37
C ARG A 263 -2.27 12.63 -1.25
N VAL A 264 -2.58 11.37 -1.18
CA VAL A 264 -3.90 10.86 -0.83
C VAL A 264 -3.84 10.27 0.58
N GLN A 265 -4.82 10.59 1.40
CA GLN A 265 -4.94 10.06 2.75
C GLN A 265 -6.30 9.40 2.94
N LEU A 266 -6.27 8.15 3.38
CA LEU A 266 -7.45 7.39 3.78
C LEU A 266 -7.42 7.17 5.29
N THR A 267 -8.55 7.47 5.95
CA THR A 267 -8.75 7.18 7.38
C THR A 267 -9.83 6.12 7.54
N LEU A 268 -9.51 5.03 8.25
CA LEU A 268 -10.44 3.98 8.65
C LEU A 268 -10.62 3.96 10.17
N TYR A 269 -11.81 3.58 10.62
CA TYR A 269 -12.16 3.42 12.04
C TYR A 269 -12.49 1.96 12.32
N PRO A 270 -11.51 1.12 12.73
CA PRO A 270 -11.65 -0.33 12.77
C PRO A 270 -12.49 -0.85 13.95
N ARG A 271 -12.79 0.00 14.94
CA ARG A 271 -13.58 -0.34 16.13
C ARG A 271 -14.33 0.87 16.69
N LYS A 272 -15.45 0.60 17.36
CA LYS A 272 -16.15 1.64 18.12
C LYS A 272 -15.31 2.10 19.30
N PHE A 273 -15.32 3.40 19.51
CA PHE A 273 -14.72 4.03 20.67
C PHE A 273 -15.79 4.27 21.74
N ALA A 274 -15.56 3.85 22.98
CA ALA A 274 -16.51 4.05 24.07
C ALA A 274 -16.66 5.53 24.51
N GLY A 275 -15.96 6.47 23.85
CA GLY A 275 -15.95 7.90 24.14
C GLY A 275 -16.61 8.80 23.12
N SER A 276 -17.22 8.27 22.05
CA SER A 276 -17.87 9.09 21.00
C SER A 276 -19.38 9.33 21.27
N ALA A 277 -19.75 9.59 22.52
CA ALA A 277 -20.97 10.29 22.81
C ALA A 277 -20.63 11.79 22.87
N GLU A 278 -20.99 12.52 21.81
CA GLU A 278 -21.10 13.97 21.70
C GLU A 278 -19.94 14.83 22.28
N GLY A 279 -19.18 15.42 21.37
CA GLY A 279 -18.44 16.65 21.63
C GLY A 279 -16.97 16.53 21.95
N CYS A 280 -16.15 16.41 20.89
CA CYS A 280 -14.87 17.12 20.81
C CYS A 280 -14.44 17.16 19.34
N MET A 281 -14.91 18.16 18.63
CA MET A 281 -14.30 18.69 17.40
C MET A 281 -13.06 19.48 17.82
N GLY A 282 -12.01 18.77 18.23
CA GLY A 282 -10.68 19.34 18.36
C GLY A 282 -9.90 19.05 17.09
N GLY A 283 -9.86 20.03 16.19
CA GLY A 283 -9.03 19.95 14.99
C GLY A 283 -7.56 19.94 15.41
N TYR A 284 -6.92 18.80 15.29
CA TYR A 284 -5.47 18.73 15.25
C TYR A 284 -5.07 18.79 13.78
N SER A 285 -4.59 19.97 13.37
CA SER A 285 -3.84 20.12 12.13
C SER A 285 -2.54 19.33 12.30
N VAL A 286 -2.33 18.32 11.45
CA VAL A 286 -1.02 17.68 11.32
C VAL A 286 -0.16 18.61 10.51
N ASP A 287 0.31 19.70 11.15
CA ASP A 287 1.39 20.52 10.65
C ASP A 287 2.69 20.10 11.32
N THR A 288 3.70 20.07 10.49
CA THR A 288 5.14 19.99 10.74
C THR A 288 5.76 18.59 10.85
N ALA A 289 6.28 18.16 9.69
CA ALA A 289 7.54 17.41 9.68
C ALA A 289 8.63 18.33 10.30
N PRO A 290 9.55 17.81 11.11
CA PRO A 290 10.66 18.62 11.60
C PRO A 290 11.49 19.11 10.41
N SER A 291 11.67 20.42 10.32
CA SER A 291 12.59 21.07 9.40
C SER A 291 14.00 20.58 9.67
N ASP A 292 14.65 20.02 8.67
CA ASP A 292 16.09 19.79 8.66
C ASP A 292 16.82 21.12 8.92
N THR A 293 17.37 21.23 10.11
CA THR A 293 18.26 22.34 10.45
C THR A 293 19.57 22.10 9.72
N ALA A 294 19.81 22.89 8.68
CA ALA A 294 21.08 22.96 7.99
C ALA A 294 22.21 23.23 9.00
N LEU A 295 23.13 22.29 9.10
CA LEU A 295 24.44 22.52 9.72
C LEU A 295 25.27 23.37 8.76
N SER A 296 25.42 24.64 9.09
CA SER A 296 26.44 25.51 8.50
C SER A 296 27.83 25.09 9.02
N PRO A 297 28.86 25.03 8.18
CA PRO A 297 30.21 24.82 8.64
C PRO A 297 30.75 26.14 9.15
N GLU A 298 31.00 26.27 10.46
CA GLU A 298 31.86 27.31 10.99
C GLU A 298 33.34 26.90 10.88
N ASN A 299 34.08 27.84 10.33
CA ASN A 299 35.53 27.87 10.22
C ASN A 299 36.23 27.76 11.58
N GLY A 300 37.36 27.03 11.61
CA GLY A 300 38.33 26.99 12.68
C GLY A 300 39.48 26.04 12.32
#